data_08c6de3f5f6ea4491ed25752db3adbae
#
_entry.id   08c6de3f5f6ea4491ed25752db3adbae
#
_cell.length_a   1.000
_cell.length_b   1.000
_cell.length_c   1.000
_cell.angle_alpha   90.00
_cell.angle_beta   90.00
_cell.angle_gamma   90.00
#
_symmetry.space_group_name_H-M   'P 1'
#
loop_
_entity.id
_entity.type
_entity.pdbx_description
1 polymer ?
#
loop_
_entity_poly.entity_id
_entity_poly.type
_entity_poly.pdbx_seq_one_letter_code
_entity_poly.pdbx_strand_id
1 'polypeptide(L)'
;MLAAARPDFDLATMLVPVLPWWELLVRGIIVYGFLLGLIRLTGRRQTGMMTPFDFILLLILSNTVQNAMNGGDNSLGGGLFLAGTLIGLNWIMLLLSRRFRWAQWALVGRPVFLVRDGVVLEKILQRERITHHELMAALRAGGCPNIEQAKDVVLETNGSFSVIHKEPA
;
A
#
# COMPACT_ATOMS: atom_id res chain seq x y z
N MET A 1 -30.29 -40.20 -22.03
CA MET A 1 -29.22 -40.32 -21.03
C MET A 1 -27.96 -39.80 -21.68
N LEU A 2 -27.76 -38.47 -21.66
CA LEU A 2 -26.59 -37.80 -22.23
C LEU A 2 -25.44 -37.97 -21.22
N ALA A 3 -24.45 -38.80 -21.59
CA ALA A 3 -23.19 -38.84 -20.88
C ALA A 3 -22.52 -37.49 -21.07
N ALA A 4 -22.47 -36.68 -20.02
CA ALA A 4 -21.67 -35.46 -20.00
C ALA A 4 -20.22 -35.88 -20.23
N ALA A 5 -19.67 -35.53 -21.40
CA ALA A 5 -18.25 -35.70 -21.70
C ALA A 5 -17.51 -34.95 -20.59
N ARG A 6 -16.71 -35.66 -19.80
CA ARG A 6 -15.75 -35.02 -18.88
C ARG A 6 -14.83 -34.18 -19.74
N PRO A 7 -14.63 -32.90 -19.44
CA PRO A 7 -13.64 -32.13 -20.16
C PRO A 7 -12.31 -32.87 -20.04
N ASP A 8 -11.74 -33.27 -21.17
CA ASP A 8 -10.43 -33.90 -21.21
C ASP A 8 -9.46 -32.94 -20.52
N PHE A 9 -8.79 -33.45 -19.50
CA PHE A 9 -7.80 -32.66 -18.73
C PHE A 9 -6.61 -32.40 -19.66
N ASP A 10 -6.59 -31.20 -20.25
CA ASP A 10 -5.50 -30.77 -21.13
C ASP A 10 -4.50 -29.91 -20.34
N LEU A 11 -3.35 -30.49 -20.05
CA LEU A 11 -2.23 -29.84 -19.40
C LEU A 11 -1.75 -28.61 -20.17
N ALA A 12 -1.87 -28.58 -21.49
CA ALA A 12 -1.44 -27.45 -22.29
C ALA A 12 -2.32 -26.24 -22.06
N THR A 13 -3.64 -26.40 -22.02
CA THR A 13 -4.59 -25.31 -21.73
C THR A 13 -4.47 -24.79 -20.30
N MET A 14 -4.06 -25.63 -19.36
CA MET A 14 -3.83 -25.23 -17.98
C MET A 14 -2.52 -24.44 -17.81
N LEU A 15 -1.46 -24.83 -18.51
CA LEU A 15 -0.13 -24.29 -18.30
C LEU A 15 0.21 -23.12 -19.23
N VAL A 16 -0.33 -23.13 -20.46
CA VAL A 16 0.00 -22.11 -21.46
C VAL A 16 -0.98 -20.96 -21.39
N PRO A 17 -0.52 -19.72 -21.23
CA PRO A 17 -1.39 -18.54 -21.24
C PRO A 17 -2.10 -18.39 -22.58
N VAL A 18 -3.36 -17.97 -22.52
CA VAL A 18 -4.16 -17.60 -23.70
C VAL A 18 -3.67 -16.26 -24.25
N LEU A 19 -3.25 -15.36 -23.38
CA LEU A 19 -2.68 -14.07 -23.76
C LEU A 19 -1.16 -14.17 -23.97
N PRO A 20 -0.61 -13.39 -24.91
CA PRO A 20 0.84 -13.30 -25.09
C PRO A 20 1.52 -12.74 -23.84
N TRP A 21 2.69 -13.27 -23.49
CA TRP A 21 3.46 -12.89 -22.30
C TRP A 21 3.75 -11.39 -22.17
N TRP A 22 4.01 -10.72 -23.29
CA TRP A 22 4.26 -9.28 -23.30
C TRP A 22 3.00 -8.48 -22.91
N GLU A 23 1.80 -8.96 -23.27
CA GLU A 23 0.55 -8.29 -22.91
C GLU A 23 0.29 -8.42 -21.40
N LEU A 24 0.50 -9.59 -20.82
CA LEU A 24 0.43 -9.80 -19.38
C LEU A 24 1.44 -8.92 -18.63
N LEU A 25 2.66 -8.78 -19.17
CA LEU A 25 3.69 -7.90 -18.62
C LEU A 25 3.23 -6.43 -18.61
N VAL A 26 2.74 -5.94 -19.76
CA VAL A 26 2.28 -4.55 -19.89
C VAL A 26 1.09 -4.27 -18.97
N ARG A 27 0.12 -5.16 -18.91
CA ARG A 27 -1.03 -5.06 -18.00
C ARG A 27 -0.55 -5.00 -16.54
N GLY A 28 0.36 -5.88 -16.14
CA GLY A 28 0.97 -5.87 -14.81
C GLY A 28 1.66 -4.55 -14.47
N ILE A 29 2.45 -3.99 -15.39
CA ILE A 29 3.15 -2.70 -15.19
C ILE A 29 2.15 -1.55 -15.04
N ILE A 30 1.15 -1.47 -15.92
CA ILE A 30 0.14 -0.39 -15.91
C ILE A 30 -0.65 -0.44 -14.60
N VAL A 31 -1.16 -1.60 -14.24
CA VAL A 31 -1.97 -1.77 -13.02
C VAL A 31 -1.13 -1.51 -11.77
N TYR A 32 0.10 -2.03 -11.72
CA TYR A 32 1.00 -1.78 -10.60
C TYR A 32 1.31 -0.28 -10.43
N GLY A 33 1.64 0.40 -11.54
CA GLY A 33 1.89 1.86 -11.54
C GLY A 33 0.66 2.66 -11.13
N PHE A 34 -0.53 2.28 -11.61
CA PHE A 34 -1.80 2.89 -11.21
C PHE A 34 -2.05 2.74 -9.70
N LEU A 35 -1.88 1.53 -9.15
CA LEU A 35 -2.06 1.28 -7.72
C LEU A 35 -1.07 2.05 -6.86
N LEU A 36 0.21 2.12 -7.27
CA LEU A 36 1.21 2.95 -6.59
C LEU A 36 0.80 4.42 -6.60
N GLY A 37 0.33 4.94 -7.75
CA GLY A 37 -0.19 6.30 -7.86
C GLY A 37 -1.38 6.54 -6.94
N LEU A 38 -2.32 5.60 -6.91
CA LEU A 38 -3.51 5.68 -6.07
C LEU A 38 -3.14 5.74 -4.58
N ILE A 39 -2.30 4.81 -4.12
CA ILE A 39 -1.81 4.79 -2.73
C ILE A 39 -1.10 6.10 -2.40
N ARG A 40 -0.33 6.65 -3.34
CA ARG A 40 0.36 7.91 -3.15
C ARG A 40 -0.57 9.10 -3.02
N LEU A 41 -1.66 9.14 -3.81
CA LEU A 41 -2.68 10.19 -3.76
C LEU A 41 -3.52 10.12 -2.49
N THR A 42 -3.79 8.92 -2.00
CA THR A 42 -4.60 8.71 -0.80
C THR A 42 -3.85 9.09 0.49
N GLY A 43 -2.52 9.12 0.46
CA GLY A 43 -1.68 9.53 1.58
C GLY A 43 -1.32 8.40 2.55
N ARG A 44 -0.48 8.71 3.55
CA ARG A 44 0.10 7.73 4.50
C ARG A 44 -0.89 7.21 5.53
N ARG A 45 -2.05 7.84 5.65
CA ARG A 45 -3.04 7.56 6.68
C ARG A 45 -3.59 6.13 6.62
N GLN A 46 -3.68 5.55 5.42
CA GLN A 46 -4.30 4.23 5.24
C GLN A 46 -3.43 3.05 5.67
N THR A 47 -2.14 3.23 5.83
CA THR A 47 -1.23 2.13 6.17
C THR A 47 -1.11 1.88 7.67
N GLY A 48 -1.37 2.89 8.51
CA GLY A 48 -1.20 2.79 9.97
C GLY A 48 -2.47 2.42 10.76
N MET A 49 -3.66 2.80 10.25
CA MET A 49 -4.95 2.57 10.92
C MET A 49 -6.03 2.27 9.88
N MET A 50 -6.07 1.03 9.40
CA MET A 50 -7.11 0.59 8.46
C MET A 50 -8.46 0.44 9.17
N THR A 51 -9.48 1.08 8.61
CA THR A 51 -10.86 0.90 9.04
C THR A 51 -11.51 -0.31 8.35
N PRO A 52 -12.62 -0.85 8.87
CA PRO A 52 -13.39 -1.90 8.18
C PRO A 52 -13.80 -1.51 6.75
N PHE A 53 -14.08 -0.23 6.51
CA PHE A 53 -14.40 0.28 5.17
C PHE A 53 -13.21 0.22 4.20
N ASP A 54 -12.00 0.46 4.70
CA ASP A 54 -10.76 0.35 3.90
C ASP A 54 -10.55 -1.11 3.45
N PHE A 55 -10.84 -2.09 4.32
CA PHE A 55 -10.78 -3.51 3.97
C PHE A 55 -11.79 -3.87 2.88
N ILE A 56 -13.04 -3.38 2.97
CA ILE A 56 -14.05 -3.62 1.94
C ILE A 56 -13.59 -3.02 0.61
N LEU A 57 -13.08 -1.79 0.63
CA LEU A 57 -12.54 -1.13 -0.56
C LEU A 57 -11.39 -1.94 -1.18
N LEU A 58 -10.45 -2.43 -0.36
CA LEU A 58 -9.34 -3.24 -0.83
C LEU A 58 -9.80 -4.56 -1.46
N LEU A 59 -10.82 -5.22 -0.89
CA LEU A 59 -11.37 -6.45 -1.46
C LEU A 59 -12.02 -6.21 -2.83
N ILE A 60 -12.81 -5.14 -2.97
CA ILE A 60 -13.44 -4.77 -4.25
C ILE A 60 -12.37 -4.40 -5.27
N LEU A 61 -11.39 -3.58 -4.86
CA LEU A 61 -10.28 -3.16 -5.71
C LEU A 61 -9.45 -4.36 -6.16
N SER A 62 -9.14 -5.29 -5.26
CA SER A 62 -8.39 -6.51 -5.56
C SER A 62 -9.06 -7.35 -6.66
N ASN A 63 -10.37 -7.57 -6.57
CA ASN A 63 -11.12 -8.30 -7.59
C ASN A 63 -11.13 -7.56 -8.95
N THR A 64 -11.37 -6.24 -8.92
CA THR A 64 -11.37 -5.41 -10.13
C THR A 64 -10.00 -5.42 -10.81
N VAL A 65 -8.94 -5.30 -10.03
CA VAL A 65 -7.54 -5.31 -10.49
C VAL A 65 -7.18 -6.67 -11.07
N GLN A 66 -7.55 -7.76 -10.40
CA GLN A 66 -7.31 -9.12 -10.89
C GLN A 66 -7.89 -9.32 -12.29
N ASN A 67 -9.14 -8.92 -12.52
CA ASN A 67 -9.78 -9.05 -13.82
C ASN A 67 -9.09 -8.21 -14.91
N ALA A 68 -8.65 -6.99 -14.57
CA ALA A 68 -7.91 -6.12 -15.48
C ALA A 68 -6.54 -6.68 -15.86
N MET A 69 -5.87 -7.35 -14.92
CA MET A 69 -4.55 -7.95 -15.15
C MET A 69 -4.63 -9.22 -15.95
N ASN A 70 -5.54 -10.14 -15.59
CA ASN A 70 -5.68 -11.43 -16.26
C ASN A 70 -6.21 -11.29 -17.70
N GLY A 71 -7.04 -10.26 -17.98
CA GLY A 71 -7.62 -10.09 -19.31
C GLY A 71 -8.42 -11.28 -19.82
N GLY A 72 -8.98 -12.08 -18.90
CA GLY A 72 -9.71 -13.33 -19.20
C GLY A 72 -8.83 -14.58 -19.25
N ASP A 73 -7.51 -14.46 -19.06
CA ASP A 73 -6.60 -15.60 -18.97
C ASP A 73 -6.67 -16.20 -17.55
N ASN A 74 -7.11 -17.44 -17.46
CA ASN A 74 -7.19 -18.19 -16.19
C ASN A 74 -6.16 -19.33 -16.14
N SER A 75 -5.15 -19.32 -17.03
CA SER A 75 -4.10 -20.32 -17.02
C SER A 75 -3.19 -20.17 -15.80
N LEU A 76 -2.66 -21.29 -15.33
CA LEU A 76 -1.67 -21.30 -14.24
C LEU A 76 -0.39 -20.58 -14.68
N GLY A 77 0.03 -20.76 -15.93
CA GLY A 77 1.21 -20.07 -16.48
C GLY A 77 1.06 -18.57 -16.49
N GLY A 78 -0.09 -18.02 -16.93
CA GLY A 78 -0.40 -16.60 -16.90
C GLY A 78 -0.42 -16.05 -15.47
N GLY A 79 -1.04 -16.77 -14.53
CA GLY A 79 -1.09 -16.38 -13.12
C GLY A 79 0.30 -16.32 -12.47
N LEU A 80 1.14 -17.35 -12.67
CA LEU A 80 2.51 -17.39 -12.16
C LEU A 80 3.39 -16.30 -12.77
N PHE A 81 3.24 -16.05 -14.07
CA PHE A 81 3.98 -14.99 -14.75
C PHE A 81 3.60 -13.60 -14.21
N LEU A 82 2.32 -13.32 -14.02
CA LEU A 82 1.84 -12.07 -13.42
C LEU A 82 2.36 -11.91 -11.98
N ALA A 83 2.29 -12.96 -11.18
CA ALA A 83 2.82 -12.93 -9.81
C ALA A 83 4.33 -12.61 -9.80
N GLY A 84 5.11 -13.27 -10.66
CA GLY A 84 6.54 -13.00 -10.84
C GLY A 84 6.80 -11.57 -11.31
N THR A 85 6.00 -11.06 -12.24
CA THR A 85 6.07 -9.67 -12.72
C THR A 85 5.85 -8.68 -11.57
N LEU A 86 4.82 -8.86 -10.75
CA LEU A 86 4.54 -7.96 -9.62
C LEU A 86 5.63 -7.99 -8.57
N ILE A 87 6.15 -9.18 -8.23
CA ILE A 87 7.27 -9.33 -7.29
C ILE A 87 8.52 -8.64 -7.86
N GLY A 88 8.81 -8.84 -9.15
CA GLY A 88 9.93 -8.20 -9.83
C GLY A 88 9.83 -6.69 -9.85
N LEU A 89 8.64 -6.13 -10.17
CA LEU A 89 8.38 -4.70 -10.12
C LEU A 89 8.58 -4.12 -8.71
N ASN A 90 8.05 -4.80 -7.70
CA ASN A 90 8.23 -4.39 -6.31
C ASN A 90 9.72 -4.40 -5.90
N TRP A 91 10.48 -5.42 -6.32
CA TRP A 91 11.91 -5.50 -6.05
C TRP A 91 12.69 -4.39 -6.78
N ILE A 92 12.36 -4.10 -8.04
CA ILE A 92 12.93 -2.98 -8.79
C ILE A 92 12.65 -1.65 -8.08
N MET A 93 11.41 -1.42 -7.63
CA MET A 93 11.05 -0.21 -6.88
C MET A 93 11.83 -0.08 -5.57
N LEU A 94 12.06 -1.19 -4.86
CA LEU A 94 12.88 -1.21 -3.65
C LEU A 94 14.35 -0.84 -3.96
N LEU A 95 14.92 -1.38 -5.04
CA LEU A 95 16.27 -1.04 -5.48
C LEU A 95 16.38 0.45 -5.88
N LEU A 96 15.41 0.96 -6.65
CA LEU A 96 15.36 2.37 -7.03
C LEU A 96 15.29 3.28 -5.80
N SER A 97 14.46 2.95 -4.82
CA SER A 97 14.32 3.73 -3.59
C SER A 97 15.62 3.79 -2.77
N ARG A 98 16.42 2.72 -2.80
CA ARG A 98 17.75 2.68 -2.16
C ARG A 98 18.80 3.48 -2.93
N ARG A 99 18.73 3.45 -4.26
CA ARG A 99 19.76 4.06 -5.13
C ARG A 99 19.54 5.55 -5.34
N PHE A 100 18.28 6.00 -5.40
CA PHE A 100 17.93 7.39 -5.73
C PHE A 100 17.12 8.04 -4.61
N ARG A 101 17.63 9.14 -4.06
CA ARG A 101 16.96 9.90 -2.98
C ARG A 101 15.57 10.43 -3.39
N TRP A 102 15.39 10.82 -4.66
CA TRP A 102 14.09 11.26 -5.17
C TRP A 102 13.07 10.11 -5.18
N ALA A 103 13.50 8.89 -5.55
CA ALA A 103 12.65 7.71 -5.53
C ALA A 103 12.27 7.32 -4.10
N GLN A 104 13.19 7.42 -3.15
CA GLN A 104 12.91 7.22 -1.73
C GLN A 104 11.83 8.19 -1.24
N TRP A 105 11.93 9.48 -1.61
CA TRP A 105 10.94 10.48 -1.21
C TRP A 105 9.59 10.27 -1.89
N ALA A 106 9.62 9.88 -3.17
CA ALA A 106 8.42 9.63 -3.94
C ALA A 106 7.70 8.34 -3.51
N LEU A 107 8.42 7.28 -3.14
CA LEU A 107 7.85 5.97 -2.83
C LEU A 107 7.61 5.75 -1.32
N VAL A 108 8.61 6.06 -0.50
CA VAL A 108 8.58 5.79 0.95
C VAL A 108 8.09 7.00 1.75
N GLY A 109 8.46 8.21 1.32
CA GLY A 109 8.17 9.44 2.05
C GLY A 109 9.24 9.75 3.12
N ARG A 110 8.92 10.67 4.03
CA ARG A 110 9.78 11.07 5.15
C ARG A 110 8.97 11.11 6.44
N PRO A 111 9.57 10.79 7.60
CA PRO A 111 8.92 11.07 8.88
C PRO A 111 8.68 12.58 9.01
N VAL A 112 7.57 12.94 9.61
CA VAL A 112 7.15 14.35 9.76
C VAL A 112 6.74 14.60 11.19
N PHE A 113 7.31 15.64 11.81
CA PHE A 113 6.91 16.08 13.15
C PHE A 113 5.52 16.70 13.11
N LEU A 114 4.61 16.20 13.93
CA LEU A 114 3.28 16.76 14.16
C LEU A 114 3.26 17.63 15.42
N VAL A 115 4.04 17.21 16.43
CA VAL A 115 4.30 17.98 17.64
C VAL A 115 5.81 18.07 17.81
N ARG A 116 6.31 19.23 18.18
CA ARG A 116 7.71 19.44 18.48
C ARG A 116 7.85 20.27 19.76
N ASP A 117 8.64 19.77 20.70
CA ASP A 117 8.83 20.37 22.02
C ASP A 117 7.51 20.69 22.75
N GLY A 118 6.48 19.87 22.57
CA GLY A 118 5.15 20.06 23.15
C GLY A 118 4.25 21.05 22.40
N VAL A 119 4.69 21.55 21.25
CA VAL A 119 3.92 22.49 20.41
C VAL A 119 3.39 21.78 19.17
N VAL A 120 2.07 21.89 18.94
CA VAL A 120 1.41 21.31 17.76
C VAL A 120 1.73 22.13 16.52
N LEU A 121 2.16 21.46 15.46
CA LEU A 121 2.46 22.07 14.17
C LEU A 121 1.22 22.03 13.25
N GLU A 122 0.27 22.94 13.47
CA GLU A 122 -1.04 22.98 12.82
C GLU A 122 -0.98 22.90 11.29
N LYS A 123 -0.05 23.65 10.66
CA LYS A 123 0.14 23.64 9.20
C LYS A 123 0.53 22.25 8.68
N ILE A 124 1.24 21.50 9.50
CA ILE A 124 1.68 20.13 9.14
C ILE A 124 0.53 19.15 9.33
N LEU A 125 -0.24 19.26 10.42
CA LEU A 125 -1.45 18.47 10.62
C LEU A 125 -2.40 18.59 9.42
N GLN A 126 -2.68 19.83 9.00
CA GLN A 126 -3.55 20.09 7.86
C GLN A 126 -3.00 19.52 6.56
N ARG A 127 -1.70 19.66 6.30
CA ARG A 127 -1.04 19.13 5.12
C ARG A 127 -1.09 17.61 5.05
N GLU A 128 -0.86 16.94 6.18
CA GLU A 128 -0.90 15.47 6.28
C GLU A 128 -2.34 14.96 6.51
N ARG A 129 -3.35 15.87 6.56
CA ARG A 129 -4.78 15.57 6.74
C ARG A 129 -5.07 14.81 8.03
N ILE A 130 -4.36 15.12 9.11
CA ILE A 130 -4.53 14.52 10.42
C ILE A 130 -5.41 15.44 11.26
N THR A 131 -6.43 14.88 11.89
CA THR A 131 -7.33 15.59 12.79
C THR A 131 -6.71 15.67 14.20
N HIS A 132 -7.12 16.67 14.99
CA HIS A 132 -6.74 16.74 16.40
C HIS A 132 -7.19 15.50 17.19
N HIS A 133 -8.34 14.93 16.81
CA HIS A 133 -8.83 13.71 17.45
C HIS A 133 -7.88 12.52 17.22
N GLU A 134 -7.35 12.37 16.01
CA GLU A 134 -6.37 11.33 15.68
C GLU A 134 -5.03 11.55 16.38
N LEU A 135 -4.58 12.82 16.46
CA LEU A 135 -3.39 13.16 17.23
C LEU A 135 -3.54 12.80 18.70
N MET A 136 -4.68 13.14 19.31
CA MET A 136 -4.96 12.79 20.71
C MET A 136 -5.10 11.28 20.92
N ALA A 137 -5.66 10.56 19.96
CA ALA A 137 -5.72 9.10 20.02
C ALA A 137 -4.30 8.49 19.96
N ALA A 138 -3.44 9.00 19.09
CA ALA A 138 -2.04 8.58 18.99
C ALA A 138 -1.25 8.86 20.28
N LEU A 139 -1.44 10.03 20.89
CA LEU A 139 -0.85 10.37 22.18
C LEU A 139 -1.26 9.37 23.27
N ARG A 140 -2.56 9.07 23.40
CA ARG A 140 -3.04 8.08 24.38
C ARG A 140 -2.47 6.70 24.13
N ALA A 141 -2.42 6.27 22.86
CA ALA A 141 -1.82 4.99 22.48
C ALA A 141 -0.31 4.93 22.82
N GLY A 142 0.38 6.08 22.75
CA GLY A 142 1.76 6.24 23.15
C GLY A 142 1.98 6.47 24.66
N GLY A 143 0.93 6.39 25.49
CA GLY A 143 1.05 6.58 26.94
C GLY A 143 1.11 8.05 27.41
N CYS A 144 0.86 9.01 26.50
CA CYS A 144 0.77 10.44 26.81
C CYS A 144 -0.70 10.89 26.81
N PRO A 145 -1.35 11.09 27.96
CA PRO A 145 -2.73 11.60 27.99
C PRO A 145 -2.88 13.02 27.47
N ASN A 146 -1.84 13.85 27.59
CA ASN A 146 -1.84 15.26 27.20
C ASN A 146 -0.65 15.60 26.31
N ILE A 147 -0.84 16.60 25.44
CA ILE A 147 0.21 17.12 24.53
C ILE A 147 1.41 17.65 25.31
N GLU A 148 1.18 18.23 26.49
CA GLU A 148 2.21 18.82 27.34
C GLU A 148 3.25 17.81 27.84
N GLN A 149 2.86 16.54 27.96
CA GLN A 149 3.74 15.43 28.38
C GLN A 149 4.53 14.85 27.21
N ALA A 150 4.10 15.10 25.98
CA ALA A 150 4.84 14.71 24.81
C ALA A 150 5.91 15.76 24.48
N LYS A 151 7.14 15.31 24.25
CA LYS A 151 8.19 16.14 23.67
C LYS A 151 7.95 16.27 22.18
N ASP A 152 7.91 15.16 21.48
CA ASP A 152 7.71 15.12 20.04
C ASP A 152 6.70 14.05 19.67
N VAL A 153 5.92 14.29 18.62
CA VAL A 153 5.09 13.30 17.95
C VAL A 153 5.45 13.30 16.48
N VAL A 154 5.87 12.14 15.97
CA VAL A 154 6.31 11.96 14.60
C VAL A 154 5.34 11.06 13.86
N LEU A 155 4.87 11.51 12.70
CA LEU A 155 4.19 10.65 11.74
C LEU A 155 5.27 9.92 10.93
N GLU A 156 5.34 8.61 11.10
CA GLU A 156 6.29 7.75 10.41
C GLU A 156 5.91 7.53 8.93
N THR A 157 6.84 7.00 8.17
CA THR A 157 6.65 6.73 6.74
C THR A 157 5.60 5.64 6.47
N ASN A 158 5.39 4.74 7.41
CA ASN A 158 4.36 3.69 7.37
C ASN A 158 2.98 4.16 7.87
N GLY A 159 2.82 5.46 8.22
CA GLY A 159 1.58 6.02 8.73
C GLY A 159 1.33 5.79 10.23
N SER A 160 2.23 5.13 10.96
CA SER A 160 2.17 5.03 12.42
C SER A 160 2.64 6.31 13.11
N PHE A 161 2.31 6.45 14.39
CA PHE A 161 2.75 7.58 15.20
C PHE A 161 3.80 7.13 16.21
N SER A 162 4.93 7.82 16.24
CA SER A 162 5.95 7.69 17.28
C SER A 162 5.79 8.82 18.28
N VAL A 163 5.54 8.49 19.54
CA VAL A 163 5.40 9.48 20.63
C VAL A 163 6.64 9.44 21.51
N ILE A 164 7.31 10.57 21.63
CA ILE A 164 8.50 10.76 22.47
C ILE A 164 8.08 11.57 23.68
N HIS A 165 8.28 11.02 24.88
CA HIS A 165 7.93 11.66 26.14
C HIS A 165 8.94 12.73 26.50
N LYS A 166 8.48 13.76 27.24
CA LYS A 166 9.39 14.65 27.96
C LYS A 166 10.04 13.86 29.10
N GLU A 167 11.32 14.06 29.31
CA GLU A 167 11.97 13.53 30.49
C GLU A 167 11.33 14.12 31.75
N PRO A 168 11.04 13.32 32.79
CA PRO A 168 10.60 13.87 34.06
C PRO A 168 11.70 14.76 34.61
N ALA A 169 11.30 15.98 35.01
CA ALA A 169 12.21 16.96 35.63
C ALA A 169 12.69 16.48 37.01
#